data_2694e97c8cbbb2fbe8477e27518d262f
#
_entry.id   2694e97c8cbbb2fbe8477e27518d262f
#
_cell.length_a   1.000
_cell.length_b   1.000
_cell.length_c   1.000
_cell.angle_alpha   90.00
_cell.angle_beta   90.00
_cell.angle_gamma   90.00
#
_symmetry.space_group_name_H-M   'P 1'
#
loop_
_entity.id
_entity.type
_entity.pdbx_description
1 polymer ?
#
loop_
_entity_poly.entity_id
_entity_poly.type
_entity_poly.pdbx_seq_one_letter_code
_entity_poly.pdbx_strand_id
1 'polypeptide(L)'
;MSNADSHSWFATCPKGLESLLAVELGSLGADSTRETVAGVYFTGPSALAYRACLWSRLANRILWPLAQLDATDGDIFYQGMKDIKWGGVFDSNKTIAIDFSGENRNIRNTQFGAQRSKDAIVDWFVATGAPRPSVDRINPDVRLNVRLVRDRAHLSIDLSGGSLHQRGYRLQSGVAPLKENLAAAVLLRADWPGIAARGGALIDPMCGSATLLLEGAMMSADIAPGLGRKGFGFEHLLMHDAPQWGAIFSDAKSRAERGRAAQLPEIRGYDWDPAVIRRAQENIARVGLENVVRVSCKPVSELTKPTHRPLPIGLLVCNPPYGERIGDKEQLAGLYRQLGEAMLTEFPGWQAAVLTSDLDLGKATGLRSYKRYALYNGAIAASLLLFDLCVNELREMGRSQVDAETPPPLTEGATMFANRVVKNRKRLSSWVKREKIDCYRVYDADMPEYSVAVDIYGEHVHVAEYQAPKNVSVEAAERRLDEIRSALPAALGVAAEKIIYKQRSRQRGAEQYTKRDSQGELLTVTEGQAKLLVNLSDYLDTGLFLDHRPLRLRIGQEAAGKDFLNLFCYT
;
A
#
# COMPACT_ATOMS: atom_id res chain seq x y z
N MET A 1 -10.23 28.94 21.87
CA MET A 1 -9.04 29.28 21.07
C MET A 1 -9.50 29.47 19.65
N SER A 2 -9.38 30.66 19.10
CA SER A 2 -9.99 31.08 17.82
C SER A 2 -9.32 30.40 16.64
N ASN A 3 -10.14 29.90 15.69
CA ASN A 3 -9.78 29.27 14.41
C ASN A 3 -9.09 30.22 13.39
N ALA A 4 -8.40 31.27 13.85
CA ALA A 4 -7.89 32.34 12.98
C ALA A 4 -6.59 32.01 12.22
N ASP A 5 -5.87 30.92 12.57
CA ASP A 5 -4.53 30.61 12.01
C ASP A 5 -4.44 29.24 11.31
N SER A 6 -5.55 28.64 10.91
CA SER A 6 -5.51 27.36 10.20
C SER A 6 -5.32 27.58 8.69
N HIS A 7 -4.19 27.10 8.17
CA HIS A 7 -3.84 27.16 6.75
C HIS A 7 -4.06 25.79 6.08
N SER A 8 -4.19 25.81 4.76
CA SER A 8 -4.19 24.58 3.95
C SER A 8 -2.80 24.32 3.37
N TRP A 9 -2.29 23.13 3.59
CA TRP A 9 -1.00 22.65 3.13
C TRP A 9 -1.18 21.45 2.19
N PHE A 10 -0.16 21.14 1.40
CA PHE A 10 -0.15 19.97 0.54
C PHE A 10 1.16 19.19 0.68
N ALA A 11 1.08 17.94 1.13
CA ALA A 11 2.21 17.02 1.19
C ALA A 11 2.22 16.12 -0.04
N THR A 12 3.30 16.14 -0.82
CA THR A 12 3.48 15.22 -1.95
C THR A 12 4.12 13.92 -1.49
N CYS A 13 3.74 12.78 -2.07
CA CYS A 13 4.36 11.49 -1.78
C CYS A 13 4.43 10.61 -3.05
N PRO A 14 5.19 9.52 -3.03
CA PRO A 14 5.08 8.49 -4.06
C PRO A 14 3.66 7.91 -4.12
N LYS A 15 3.20 7.59 -5.33
CA LYS A 15 1.89 6.96 -5.54
C LYS A 15 1.76 5.66 -4.74
N GLY A 16 0.63 5.48 -4.08
CA GLY A 16 0.33 4.33 -3.21
C GLY A 16 0.67 4.54 -1.73
N LEU A 17 1.22 5.72 -1.37
CA LEU A 17 1.50 6.09 0.01
C LEU A 17 0.51 7.12 0.58
N GLU A 18 -0.48 7.55 -0.18
CA GLU A 18 -1.37 8.65 0.18
C GLU A 18 -2.11 8.37 1.51
N SER A 19 -2.70 7.18 1.66
CA SER A 19 -3.41 6.81 2.90
C SER A 19 -2.49 6.71 4.12
N LEU A 20 -1.26 6.23 3.91
CA LEU A 20 -0.27 6.13 4.98
C LEU A 20 0.22 7.52 5.41
N LEU A 21 0.44 8.42 4.43
CA LEU A 21 0.79 9.81 4.69
C LEU A 21 -0.34 10.58 5.38
N ALA A 22 -1.60 10.34 5.03
CA ALA A 22 -2.74 10.96 5.70
C ALA A 22 -2.79 10.59 7.19
N VAL A 23 -2.54 9.33 7.53
CA VAL A 23 -2.42 8.86 8.93
C VAL A 23 -1.23 9.53 9.63
N GLU A 24 -0.06 9.60 8.97
CA GLU A 24 1.13 10.28 9.53
C GLU A 24 0.85 11.75 9.84
N LEU A 25 0.25 12.50 8.89
CA LEU A 25 -0.08 13.92 9.09
C LEU A 25 -1.10 14.13 10.21
N GLY A 26 -2.09 13.23 10.33
CA GLY A 26 -3.02 13.22 11.46
C GLY A 26 -2.30 13.05 12.80
N SER A 27 -1.32 12.13 12.88
CA SER A 27 -0.51 11.91 14.08
C SER A 27 0.39 13.11 14.43
N LEU A 28 0.78 13.92 13.43
CA LEU A 28 1.52 15.17 13.62
C LEU A 28 0.64 16.34 14.06
N GLY A 29 -0.68 16.15 14.13
CA GLY A 29 -1.64 17.13 14.61
C GLY A 29 -2.36 17.91 13.52
N ALA A 30 -2.59 17.30 12.33
CA ALA A 30 -3.44 17.91 11.32
C ALA A 30 -4.91 17.93 11.76
N ASP A 31 -5.58 19.07 11.60
CA ASP A 31 -7.01 19.24 11.89
C ASP A 31 -7.87 18.41 10.94
N SER A 32 -7.45 18.31 9.67
CA SER A 32 -8.07 17.48 8.66
C SER A 32 -7.06 17.02 7.62
N THR A 33 -7.34 15.87 6.99
CA THR A 33 -6.56 15.33 5.87
C THR A 33 -7.48 14.93 4.74
N ARG A 34 -7.05 15.15 3.47
CA ARG A 34 -7.77 14.75 2.27
C ARG A 34 -6.80 14.19 1.23
N GLU A 35 -6.90 12.91 0.99
CA GLU A 35 -6.10 12.21 -0.01
C GLU A 35 -6.41 12.65 -1.44
N THR A 36 -5.38 12.69 -2.26
CA THR A 36 -5.48 12.89 -3.71
C THR A 36 -4.42 12.03 -4.42
N VAL A 37 -4.35 12.11 -5.74
CA VAL A 37 -3.31 11.40 -6.49
C VAL A 37 -1.93 11.99 -6.17
N ALA A 38 -1.04 11.15 -5.65
CA ALA A 38 0.35 11.47 -5.30
C ALA A 38 0.53 12.55 -4.22
N GLY A 39 -0.45 12.70 -3.32
CA GLY A 39 -0.33 13.63 -2.20
C GLY A 39 -1.57 13.75 -1.32
N VAL A 40 -1.44 14.52 -0.26
CA VAL A 40 -2.47 14.73 0.76
C VAL A 40 -2.57 16.22 1.07
N TYR A 41 -3.76 16.79 0.95
CA TYR A 41 -4.07 18.09 1.56
C TYR A 41 -4.29 17.91 3.06
N PHE A 42 -3.77 18.84 3.84
CA PHE A 42 -3.98 18.86 5.29
C PHE A 42 -4.11 20.28 5.80
N THR A 43 -4.81 20.48 6.92
CA THR A 43 -5.06 21.79 7.51
C THR A 43 -4.48 21.87 8.91
N GLY A 44 -4.08 23.07 9.30
CA GLY A 44 -3.58 23.38 10.63
C GLY A 44 -2.68 24.61 10.66
N PRO A 45 -2.16 24.99 11.83
CA PRO A 45 -1.31 26.17 12.00
C PRO A 45 0.06 26.00 11.33
N SER A 46 0.81 27.11 11.16
CA SER A 46 2.17 27.10 10.58
C SER A 46 3.12 26.15 11.31
N ALA A 47 2.99 26.00 12.64
CA ALA A 47 3.72 25.01 13.42
C ALA A 47 3.55 23.58 12.92
N LEU A 48 2.38 23.23 12.38
CA LEU A 48 2.14 21.91 11.79
C LEU A 48 2.96 21.72 10.51
N ALA A 49 3.05 22.74 9.65
CA ALA A 49 3.88 22.68 8.45
C ALA A 49 5.38 22.49 8.80
N TYR A 50 5.88 23.15 9.85
CA TYR A 50 7.23 22.95 10.36
C TYR A 50 7.42 21.52 10.89
N ARG A 51 6.48 21.02 11.69
CA ARG A 51 6.50 19.63 12.15
C ARG A 51 6.45 18.65 10.97
N ALA A 52 5.61 18.88 9.98
CA ALA A 52 5.53 18.03 8.79
C ALA A 52 6.85 18.01 8.00
N CYS A 53 7.53 19.15 7.84
CA CYS A 53 8.85 19.21 7.20
C CYS A 53 9.91 18.43 8.00
N LEU A 54 9.88 18.49 9.33
CA LEU A 54 10.87 17.87 10.21
C LEU A 54 10.61 16.37 10.43
N TRP A 55 9.34 15.98 10.65
CA TRP A 55 8.96 14.65 11.15
C TRP A 55 8.38 13.71 10.11
N SER A 56 7.89 14.22 8.96
CA SER A 56 7.32 13.31 7.95
C SER A 56 8.39 12.40 7.37
N ARG A 57 8.16 11.11 7.49
CA ARG A 57 8.98 10.04 6.89
C ARG A 57 8.57 9.73 5.46
N LEU A 58 7.32 10.05 5.09
CA LEU A 58 6.67 9.63 3.85
C LEU A 58 6.60 10.72 2.79
N ALA A 59 6.50 12.00 3.20
CA ALA A 59 6.41 13.10 2.26
C ALA A 59 7.70 13.28 1.43
N ASN A 60 7.52 13.66 0.16
CA ASN A 60 8.61 14.18 -0.66
C ASN A 60 8.82 15.68 -0.43
N ARG A 61 7.72 16.43 -0.36
CA ARG A 61 7.72 17.88 -0.16
C ARG A 61 6.47 18.29 0.61
N ILE A 62 6.60 19.36 1.39
CA ILE A 62 5.48 20.07 1.99
C ILE A 62 5.35 21.39 1.23
N LEU A 63 4.20 21.60 0.63
CA LEU A 63 3.89 22.76 -0.20
C LEU A 63 2.85 23.65 0.48
N TRP A 64 3.03 24.96 0.37
CA TRP A 64 2.03 25.95 0.69
C TRP A 64 1.29 26.36 -0.59
N PRO A 65 0.06 25.91 -0.82
CA PRO A 65 -0.75 26.35 -1.94
C PRO A 65 -1.03 27.86 -1.82
N LEU A 66 -0.57 28.64 -2.80
CA LEU A 66 -0.66 30.09 -2.77
C LEU A 66 -1.82 30.61 -3.63
N ALA A 67 -1.94 30.11 -4.86
CA ALA A 67 -2.97 30.53 -5.79
C ALA A 67 -3.30 29.46 -6.84
N GLN A 68 -4.50 29.56 -7.41
CA GLN A 68 -4.89 28.87 -8.62
C GLN A 68 -5.16 29.93 -9.70
N LEU A 69 -4.38 29.93 -10.77
CA LEU A 69 -4.39 30.93 -11.81
C LEU A 69 -4.98 30.39 -13.10
N ASP A 70 -5.58 31.29 -13.90
CA ASP A 70 -5.93 30.99 -15.27
C ASP A 70 -4.66 30.89 -16.12
N ALA A 71 -4.54 29.84 -16.89
CA ALA A 71 -3.41 29.58 -17.77
C ALA A 71 -3.87 29.12 -19.16
N THR A 72 -5.05 29.60 -19.58
CA THR A 72 -5.58 29.42 -20.94
C THR A 72 -4.64 30.02 -21.99
N ASP A 73 -3.91 31.06 -21.62
CA ASP A 73 -2.89 31.70 -22.43
C ASP A 73 -1.68 32.09 -21.58
N GLY A 74 -0.49 32.22 -22.23
CA GLY A 74 0.76 32.56 -21.53
C GLY A 74 0.78 33.99 -20.98
N ASP A 75 0.05 34.94 -21.59
CA ASP A 75 -0.02 36.32 -21.11
C ASP A 75 -1.03 36.45 -19.96
N ILE A 76 -2.15 35.76 -20.01
CA ILE A 76 -3.13 35.66 -18.91
C ILE A 76 -2.44 35.04 -17.69
N PHE A 77 -1.70 33.96 -17.89
CA PHE A 77 -0.93 33.30 -16.81
C PHE A 77 0.12 34.26 -16.21
N TYR A 78 0.90 34.94 -17.06
CA TYR A 78 1.88 35.93 -16.62
C TYR A 78 1.23 37.04 -15.78
N GLN A 79 0.11 37.60 -16.25
CA GLN A 79 -0.60 38.65 -15.52
C GLN A 79 -1.10 38.13 -14.16
N GLY A 80 -1.71 36.95 -14.11
CA GLY A 80 -2.13 36.32 -12.86
C GLY A 80 -0.99 36.10 -11.87
N MET A 81 0.18 35.70 -12.35
CA MET A 81 1.41 35.62 -11.51
C MET A 81 1.87 36.97 -11.01
N LYS A 82 1.78 38.03 -11.86
CA LYS A 82 2.19 39.39 -11.53
C LYS A 82 1.25 40.07 -10.51
N ASP A 83 -0.03 39.69 -10.48
CA ASP A 83 -1.01 40.24 -9.56
C ASP A 83 -0.81 39.76 -8.09
N ILE A 84 0.02 38.72 -7.88
CA ILE A 84 0.36 38.22 -6.55
C ILE A 84 1.29 39.21 -5.86
N LYS A 85 0.98 39.51 -4.58
CA LYS A 85 1.80 40.42 -3.74
C LYS A 85 3.03 39.67 -3.19
N TRP A 86 4.06 39.51 -4.04
CA TRP A 86 5.25 38.72 -3.71
C TRP A 86 6.04 39.24 -2.51
N GLY A 87 6.08 40.58 -2.29
CA GLY A 87 6.70 41.16 -1.11
C GLY A 87 6.02 40.82 0.23
N GLY A 88 4.87 40.16 0.22
CA GLY A 88 4.25 39.55 1.40
C GLY A 88 4.65 38.07 1.60
N VAL A 89 5.41 37.48 0.66
CA VAL A 89 5.82 36.07 0.70
C VAL A 89 7.31 35.95 1.04
N PHE A 90 8.18 36.69 0.35
CA PHE A 90 9.63 36.68 0.56
C PHE A 90 10.28 38.00 0.16
N ASP A 91 11.49 38.27 0.66
CA ASP A 91 12.25 39.48 0.32
C ASP A 91 12.96 39.34 -1.02
N SER A 92 13.11 40.46 -1.76
CA SER A 92 13.77 40.52 -3.06
C SER A 92 15.26 40.13 -3.07
N ASN A 93 15.92 40.12 -1.88
CA ASN A 93 17.28 39.65 -1.72
C ASN A 93 17.44 38.13 -1.75
N LYS A 94 16.32 37.38 -1.75
CA LYS A 94 16.31 35.92 -1.81
C LYS A 94 16.47 35.43 -3.25
N THR A 95 17.17 34.31 -3.37
CA THR A 95 17.28 33.59 -4.64
C THR A 95 16.06 32.71 -4.86
N ILE A 96 15.59 32.62 -6.12
CA ILE A 96 14.40 31.87 -6.47
C ILE A 96 14.68 30.77 -7.49
N ALA A 97 13.93 29.68 -7.44
CA ALA A 97 13.80 28.70 -8.52
C ALA A 97 12.33 28.35 -8.75
N ILE A 98 12.01 27.99 -9.99
CA ILE A 98 10.65 27.61 -10.38
C ILE A 98 10.67 26.23 -11.00
N ASP A 99 9.99 25.28 -10.34
CA ASP A 99 9.70 23.95 -10.87
C ASP A 99 8.33 24.00 -11.55
N PHE A 100 8.32 24.04 -12.87
CA PHE A 100 7.09 24.04 -13.66
C PHE A 100 6.83 22.64 -14.22
N SER A 101 5.59 22.17 -14.12
CA SER A 101 5.18 20.86 -14.63
C SER A 101 3.82 20.92 -15.31
N GLY A 102 3.63 20.02 -16.27
CA GLY A 102 2.44 19.99 -17.11
C GLY A 102 2.54 20.92 -18.32
N GLU A 103 1.63 20.73 -19.25
CA GLU A 103 1.51 21.50 -20.49
C GLU A 103 0.05 21.57 -20.92
N ASN A 104 -0.28 22.55 -21.75
CA ASN A 104 -1.55 22.66 -22.42
C ASN A 104 -1.35 23.14 -23.87
N ARG A 105 -2.43 23.47 -24.57
CA ARG A 105 -2.37 23.87 -25.97
C ARG A 105 -1.52 25.12 -26.22
N ASN A 106 -1.45 26.06 -25.27
CA ASN A 106 -0.79 27.35 -25.41
C ASN A 106 0.54 27.42 -24.64
N ILE A 107 0.67 26.69 -23.52
CA ILE A 107 1.91 26.54 -22.74
C ILE A 107 2.43 25.12 -22.98
N ARG A 108 3.16 24.91 -24.09
CA ARG A 108 3.60 23.60 -24.59
C ARG A 108 4.97 23.17 -24.07
N ASN A 109 5.61 24.00 -23.28
CA ASN A 109 6.98 23.77 -22.81
C ASN A 109 7.10 24.24 -21.37
N THR A 110 7.54 23.32 -20.51
CA THR A 110 7.74 23.58 -19.06
C THR A 110 8.77 24.68 -18.82
N GLN A 111 9.81 24.79 -19.69
CA GLN A 111 10.81 25.85 -19.59
C GLN A 111 10.21 27.23 -19.88
N PHE A 112 9.33 27.32 -20.87
CA PHE A 112 8.59 28.56 -21.16
C PHE A 112 7.69 28.96 -19.98
N GLY A 113 6.95 28.00 -19.40
CA GLY A 113 6.12 28.26 -18.22
C GLY A 113 6.92 28.73 -17.03
N ALA A 114 8.07 28.12 -16.76
CA ALA A 114 8.99 28.54 -15.70
C ALA A 114 9.58 29.94 -15.96
N GLN A 115 9.94 30.25 -17.22
CA GLN A 115 10.44 31.56 -17.61
C GLN A 115 9.39 32.66 -17.41
N ARG A 116 8.15 32.42 -17.88
CA ARG A 116 7.03 33.38 -17.69
C ARG A 116 6.73 33.62 -16.22
N SER A 117 6.75 32.54 -15.38
CA SER A 117 6.59 32.68 -13.93
C SER A 117 7.67 33.55 -13.32
N LYS A 118 8.94 33.29 -13.69
CA LYS A 118 10.08 34.07 -13.21
C LYS A 118 9.96 35.54 -13.62
N ASP A 119 9.66 35.82 -14.91
CA ASP A 119 9.57 37.18 -15.41
C ASP A 119 8.47 37.95 -14.68
N ALA A 120 7.31 37.37 -14.44
CA ALA A 120 6.21 38.01 -13.70
C ALA A 120 6.61 38.37 -12.25
N ILE A 121 7.33 37.47 -11.55
CA ILE A 121 7.81 37.73 -10.17
C ILE A 121 8.82 38.86 -10.17
N VAL A 122 9.80 38.81 -11.07
CA VAL A 122 10.84 39.84 -11.19
C VAL A 122 10.24 41.20 -11.52
N ASP A 123 9.33 41.26 -12.49
CA ASP A 123 8.67 42.50 -12.90
C ASP A 123 7.79 43.10 -11.78
N TRP A 124 7.20 42.24 -10.92
CA TRP A 124 6.48 42.70 -9.75
C TRP A 124 7.41 43.45 -8.78
N PHE A 125 8.58 42.83 -8.43
CA PHE A 125 9.53 43.47 -7.53
C PHE A 125 10.07 44.78 -8.11
N VAL A 126 10.44 44.79 -9.39
CA VAL A 126 10.90 46.00 -10.07
C VAL A 126 9.82 47.09 -10.06
N ALA A 127 8.56 46.75 -10.35
CA ALA A 127 7.46 47.71 -10.34
C ALA A 127 7.16 48.29 -8.96
N THR A 128 7.50 47.58 -7.88
CA THR A 128 7.37 48.07 -6.50
C THR A 128 8.62 48.83 -5.99
N GLY A 129 9.63 49.03 -6.85
CA GLY A 129 10.87 49.73 -6.51
C GLY A 129 11.88 48.87 -5.75
N ALA A 130 11.64 47.56 -5.62
CA ALA A 130 12.53 46.63 -4.93
C ALA A 130 13.58 46.05 -5.90
N PRO A 131 14.74 45.61 -5.38
CA PRO A 131 15.75 44.91 -6.19
C PRO A 131 15.20 43.67 -6.88
N ARG A 132 15.80 43.33 -8.02
CA ARG A 132 15.43 42.14 -8.78
C ARG A 132 15.91 40.87 -8.07
N PRO A 133 15.04 39.88 -7.73
CA PRO A 133 15.46 38.59 -7.20
C PRO A 133 16.38 37.83 -8.16
N SER A 134 17.44 37.22 -7.62
CA SER A 134 18.33 36.36 -8.39
C SER A 134 17.77 34.94 -8.53
N VAL A 135 18.26 34.24 -9.57
CA VAL A 135 17.86 32.83 -9.81
C VAL A 135 19.01 31.90 -9.45
N ASP A 136 18.73 30.97 -8.52
CA ASP A 136 19.62 29.82 -8.27
C ASP A 136 18.81 28.53 -8.46
N ARG A 137 19.13 27.75 -9.48
CA ARG A 137 18.42 26.51 -9.80
C ARG A 137 18.82 25.34 -8.91
N ILE A 138 19.98 25.41 -8.29
CA ILE A 138 20.55 24.29 -7.50
C ILE A 138 20.18 24.46 -6.05
N ASN A 139 20.49 25.60 -5.43
CA ASN A 139 20.27 25.87 -4.02
C ASN A 139 19.50 27.19 -3.82
N PRO A 140 18.25 27.29 -4.30
CA PRO A 140 17.46 28.51 -4.10
C PRO A 140 17.04 28.65 -2.65
N ASP A 141 16.93 29.90 -2.17
CA ASP A 141 16.29 30.21 -0.90
C ASP A 141 14.79 29.89 -0.96
N VAL A 142 14.12 30.28 -2.04
CA VAL A 142 12.69 30.08 -2.26
C VAL A 142 12.46 29.27 -3.54
N ARG A 143 11.84 28.13 -3.38
CA ARG A 143 11.44 27.26 -4.49
C ARG A 143 9.93 27.34 -4.70
N LEU A 144 9.54 27.69 -5.91
CA LEU A 144 8.15 27.71 -6.33
C LEU A 144 7.81 26.46 -7.14
N ASN A 145 6.65 25.89 -6.89
CA ASN A 145 6.11 24.77 -7.65
C ASN A 145 4.88 25.24 -8.41
N VAL A 146 4.89 25.14 -9.73
CA VAL A 146 3.75 25.46 -10.61
C VAL A 146 3.33 24.20 -11.34
N ARG A 147 2.13 23.74 -11.08
CA ARG A 147 1.55 22.57 -11.76
C ARG A 147 0.41 23.01 -12.66
N LEU A 148 0.62 22.90 -13.98
CA LEU A 148 -0.40 23.15 -14.97
C LEU A 148 -1.26 21.89 -15.20
N VAL A 149 -2.56 22.02 -14.97
CA VAL A 149 -3.55 20.97 -15.22
C VAL A 149 -4.65 21.54 -16.09
N ARG A 150 -4.71 21.11 -17.34
CA ARG A 150 -5.54 21.74 -18.36
C ARG A 150 -5.22 23.24 -18.49
N ASP A 151 -6.19 24.12 -18.22
CA ASP A 151 -6.02 25.57 -18.32
C ASP A 151 -5.91 26.25 -16.95
N ARG A 152 -5.54 25.50 -15.90
CA ARG A 152 -5.36 26.02 -14.53
C ARG A 152 -3.95 25.72 -14.04
N ALA A 153 -3.24 26.74 -13.61
CA ALA A 153 -1.95 26.65 -12.97
C ALA A 153 -2.10 26.72 -11.44
N HIS A 154 -1.68 25.67 -10.77
CA HIS A 154 -1.64 25.61 -9.31
C HIS A 154 -0.25 26.04 -8.84
N LEU A 155 -0.19 27.18 -8.20
CA LEU A 155 1.03 27.75 -7.65
C LEU A 155 1.16 27.41 -6.17
N SER A 156 2.31 26.92 -5.77
CA SER A 156 2.65 26.63 -4.37
C SER A 156 4.08 27.02 -4.06
N ILE A 157 4.37 27.34 -2.81
CA ILE A 157 5.72 27.53 -2.28
C ILE A 157 6.18 26.21 -1.64
N ASP A 158 7.40 25.79 -1.93
CA ASP A 158 8.00 24.61 -1.31
C ASP A 158 8.62 24.96 0.05
N LEU A 159 7.96 24.53 1.11
CA LEU A 159 8.42 24.73 2.50
C LEU A 159 9.60 23.84 2.86
N SER A 160 9.81 22.75 2.12
CA SER A 160 10.88 21.77 2.36
C SER A 160 12.26 22.24 1.91
N GLY A 161 12.33 23.16 0.93
CA GLY A 161 13.56 23.61 0.29
C GLY A 161 14.18 22.59 -0.67
N GLY A 162 14.20 21.33 -0.30
CA GLY A 162 14.63 20.18 -1.09
C GLY A 162 13.81 18.95 -0.76
N SER A 163 13.96 17.87 -1.53
CA SER A 163 13.16 16.65 -1.28
C SER A 163 13.43 16.07 0.11
N LEU A 164 12.37 15.83 0.89
CA LEU A 164 12.46 15.36 2.29
C LEU A 164 13.03 13.95 2.41
N HIS A 165 12.93 13.12 1.35
CA HIS A 165 13.54 11.80 1.37
C HIS A 165 15.09 11.87 1.47
N GLN A 166 15.70 12.99 1.07
CA GLN A 166 17.12 13.23 1.25
C GLN A 166 17.40 13.64 2.70
N ARG A 167 17.60 12.63 3.57
CA ARG A 167 17.81 12.84 5.02
C ARG A 167 19.15 13.47 5.39
N GLY A 168 20.11 13.46 4.45
CA GLY A 168 21.45 14.01 4.64
C GLY A 168 22.54 12.99 5.01
N TYR A 169 22.17 11.76 5.38
CA TYR A 169 23.17 10.75 5.74
C TYR A 169 23.81 10.04 4.53
N ARG A 170 23.15 10.03 3.37
CA ARG A 170 23.69 9.41 2.15
C ARG A 170 24.39 10.44 1.28
N LEU A 171 25.71 10.38 1.19
CA LEU A 171 26.50 11.27 0.33
C LEU A 171 26.74 10.67 -1.07
N GLN A 172 26.83 9.33 -1.17
CA GLN A 172 27.04 8.64 -2.44
C GLN A 172 25.80 7.81 -2.77
N SER A 173 25.22 8.07 -3.92
CA SER A 173 24.12 7.25 -4.45
C SER A 173 24.69 6.09 -5.26
N GLY A 174 24.35 4.87 -4.90
CA GLY A 174 24.53 3.70 -5.76
C GLY A 174 23.62 3.79 -7.00
N VAL A 175 23.69 2.81 -7.89
CA VAL A 175 22.82 2.73 -9.06
C VAL A 175 21.40 2.41 -8.58
N ALA A 176 20.44 3.38 -8.65
CA ALA A 176 19.04 3.34 -8.22
C ALA A 176 18.83 2.87 -6.75
N PRO A 177 19.26 3.66 -5.78
CA PRO A 177 19.06 3.34 -4.37
C PRO A 177 17.57 3.36 -3.98
N LEU A 178 17.22 2.56 -2.99
CA LEU A 178 15.90 2.68 -2.34
C LEU A 178 15.78 4.07 -1.71
N LYS A 179 14.72 4.81 -2.05
CA LYS A 179 14.45 6.11 -1.43
C LYS A 179 14.06 5.92 0.03
N GLU A 180 14.52 6.84 0.88
CA GLU A 180 14.34 6.77 2.33
C GLU A 180 12.87 6.78 2.72
N ASN A 181 12.03 7.58 2.05
CA ASN A 181 10.59 7.59 2.31
C ASN A 181 9.89 6.30 1.85
N LEU A 182 10.40 5.63 0.83
CA LEU A 182 9.89 4.31 0.45
C LEU A 182 10.34 3.24 1.45
N ALA A 183 11.58 3.31 1.95
CA ALA A 183 12.06 2.44 3.02
C ALA A 183 11.19 2.59 4.29
N ALA A 184 10.89 3.84 4.68
CA ALA A 184 9.99 4.13 5.78
C ALA A 184 8.58 3.54 5.56
N ALA A 185 8.04 3.66 4.33
CA ALA A 185 6.75 3.09 3.98
C ALA A 185 6.73 1.56 4.07
N VAL A 186 7.79 0.88 3.64
CA VAL A 186 7.96 -0.58 3.77
C VAL A 186 7.90 -0.98 5.24
N LEU A 187 8.66 -0.31 6.10
CA LEU A 187 8.71 -0.58 7.54
C LEU A 187 7.36 -0.32 8.24
N LEU A 188 6.68 0.77 7.90
CA LEU A 188 5.36 1.10 8.45
C LEU A 188 4.28 0.10 7.99
N ARG A 189 4.31 -0.34 6.73
CA ARG A 189 3.39 -1.36 6.21
C ARG A 189 3.63 -2.74 6.82
N ALA A 190 4.86 -3.02 7.24
CA ALA A 190 5.25 -4.24 7.95
C ALA A 190 5.12 -4.15 9.48
N ASP A 191 4.49 -3.10 10.01
CA ASP A 191 4.31 -2.86 11.45
C ASP A 191 5.62 -2.85 12.26
N TRP A 192 6.72 -2.36 11.68
CA TRP A 192 7.98 -2.28 12.41
C TRP A 192 7.88 -1.52 13.74
N PRO A 193 7.20 -0.35 13.84
CA PRO A 193 7.04 0.33 15.13
C PRO A 193 6.37 -0.53 16.20
N GLY A 194 5.33 -1.28 15.85
CA GLY A 194 4.66 -2.21 16.77
C GLY A 194 5.54 -3.39 17.16
N ILE A 195 6.30 -3.96 16.22
CA ILE A 195 7.26 -5.05 16.49
C ILE A 195 8.37 -4.55 17.41
N ALA A 196 8.96 -3.39 17.13
CA ALA A 196 10.00 -2.76 17.93
C ALA A 196 9.54 -2.47 19.38
N ALA A 197 8.32 -1.95 19.55
CA ALA A 197 7.72 -1.67 20.85
C ALA A 197 7.55 -2.93 21.72
N ARG A 198 7.40 -4.10 21.08
CA ARG A 198 7.37 -5.40 21.75
C ARG A 198 8.78 -6.03 21.96
N GLY A 199 9.86 -5.27 21.68
CA GLY A 199 11.24 -5.74 21.81
C GLY A 199 11.71 -6.63 20.66
N GLY A 200 11.00 -6.65 19.53
CA GLY A 200 11.35 -7.42 18.35
C GLY A 200 12.58 -6.88 17.62
N ALA A 201 13.28 -7.74 16.87
CA ALA A 201 14.48 -7.39 16.13
C ALA A 201 14.18 -7.04 14.66
N LEU A 202 15.07 -6.25 14.01
CA LEU A 202 15.04 -5.94 12.58
C LEU A 202 16.27 -6.55 11.91
N ILE A 203 16.05 -7.35 10.87
CA ILE A 203 17.14 -7.92 10.07
C ILE A 203 16.92 -7.65 8.59
N ASP A 204 17.97 -7.16 7.92
CA ASP A 204 18.02 -7.00 6.46
C ASP A 204 19.16 -7.87 5.90
N PRO A 205 18.85 -9.00 5.22
CA PRO A 205 19.87 -9.93 4.70
C PRO A 205 20.55 -9.45 3.41
N MET A 206 20.10 -8.35 2.81
CA MET A 206 20.68 -7.72 1.63
C MET A 206 20.61 -6.19 1.79
N CYS A 207 21.27 -5.69 2.85
CA CYS A 207 21.03 -4.35 3.39
C CYS A 207 21.52 -3.20 2.49
N GLY A 208 22.33 -3.49 1.49
CA GLY A 208 22.87 -2.45 0.64
C GLY A 208 23.55 -1.34 1.45
N SER A 209 23.14 -0.11 1.23
CA SER A 209 23.62 1.06 1.98
C SER A 209 22.97 1.28 3.35
N ALA A 210 22.28 0.26 3.89
CA ALA A 210 21.57 0.23 5.18
C ALA A 210 20.34 1.16 5.28
N THR A 211 19.68 1.50 4.18
CA THR A 211 18.56 2.46 4.19
C THR A 211 17.38 1.96 5.04
N LEU A 212 16.96 0.69 4.88
CA LEU A 212 15.88 0.10 5.69
C LEU A 212 16.24 0.05 7.17
N LEU A 213 17.48 -0.32 7.49
CA LEU A 213 17.95 -0.39 8.86
C LEU A 213 18.00 0.98 9.53
N LEU A 214 18.50 1.99 8.81
CA LEU A 214 18.60 3.36 9.33
C LEU A 214 17.23 3.99 9.56
N GLU A 215 16.29 3.85 8.61
CA GLU A 215 14.92 4.33 8.82
C GLU A 215 14.26 3.58 10.00
N GLY A 216 14.47 2.26 10.12
CA GLY A 216 13.98 1.46 11.25
C GLY A 216 14.58 1.88 12.60
N ALA A 217 15.87 2.12 12.63
CA ALA A 217 16.57 2.59 13.84
C ALA A 217 16.11 4.00 14.26
N MET A 218 15.98 4.93 13.30
CA MET A 218 15.47 6.27 13.57
C MET A 218 14.01 6.25 14.06
N MET A 219 13.17 5.31 13.57
CA MET A 219 11.82 5.13 14.11
C MET A 219 11.86 4.69 15.57
N SER A 220 12.66 3.67 15.88
CA SER A 220 12.76 3.13 17.24
C SER A 220 13.40 4.10 18.23
N ALA A 221 14.35 4.93 17.77
CA ALA A 221 15.03 5.94 18.59
C ALA A 221 14.34 7.30 18.61
N ASP A 222 13.11 7.41 18.08
CA ASP A 222 12.35 8.66 18.01
C ASP A 222 13.15 9.84 17.41
N ILE A 223 13.95 9.56 16.38
CA ILE A 223 14.75 10.55 15.66
C ILE A 223 13.95 11.10 14.48
N ALA A 224 13.75 12.40 14.45
CA ALA A 224 13.10 13.08 13.33
C ALA A 224 13.93 12.93 12.04
N PRO A 225 13.34 12.50 10.91
CA PRO A 225 14.10 12.27 9.67
C PRO A 225 14.70 13.55 9.08
N GLY A 226 14.11 14.70 9.38
CA GLY A 226 14.61 16.01 8.96
C GLY A 226 15.71 16.60 9.82
N LEU A 227 16.07 15.99 10.95
CA LEU A 227 16.98 16.57 11.94
C LEU A 227 18.42 16.77 11.42
N GLY A 228 18.87 15.94 10.48
CA GLY A 228 20.19 16.04 9.86
C GLY A 228 20.26 16.97 8.65
N ARG A 229 19.17 17.66 8.28
CA ARG A 229 19.14 18.59 7.14
C ARG A 229 19.80 19.92 7.50
N LYS A 230 20.37 20.61 6.50
CA LYS A 230 21.01 21.91 6.69
C LYS A 230 20.02 23.06 6.92
N GLY A 231 18.76 22.91 6.51
CA GLY A 231 17.70 23.90 6.63
C GLY A 231 16.48 23.51 5.81
N PHE A 232 15.45 24.32 5.88
CA PHE A 232 14.19 24.16 5.17
C PHE A 232 13.81 25.43 4.42
N GLY A 233 13.03 25.31 3.34
CA GLY A 233 12.61 26.43 2.50
C GLY A 233 11.77 27.48 3.24
N PHE A 234 10.98 27.07 4.24
CA PHE A 234 10.17 28.00 5.03
C PHE A 234 10.99 29.00 5.85
N GLU A 235 12.25 28.71 6.15
CA GLU A 235 13.14 29.62 6.91
C GLU A 235 13.46 30.91 6.14
N HIS A 236 13.24 30.94 4.83
CA HIS A 236 13.48 32.08 3.95
C HIS A 236 12.20 32.90 3.64
N LEU A 237 11.04 32.50 4.19
CA LEU A 237 9.76 33.15 3.96
C LEU A 237 9.42 34.14 5.07
N LEU A 238 8.67 35.19 4.74
CA LEU A 238 8.24 36.21 5.71
C LEU A 238 7.26 35.66 6.78
N MET A 239 6.58 34.55 6.47
CA MET A 239 5.72 33.85 7.44
C MET A 239 6.51 33.05 8.49
N HIS A 240 7.83 33.00 8.40
CA HIS A 240 8.66 32.21 9.30
C HIS A 240 8.64 32.75 10.73
N ASP A 241 8.18 31.92 11.67
CA ASP A 241 8.23 32.16 13.11
C ASP A 241 9.45 31.44 13.72
N ALA A 242 10.58 32.16 13.81
CA ALA A 242 11.83 31.60 14.28
C ALA A 242 11.78 31.09 15.74
N PRO A 243 11.13 31.77 16.72
CA PRO A 243 10.90 31.23 18.05
C PRO A 243 10.12 29.92 18.06
N GLN A 244 9.01 29.84 17.33
CA GLN A 244 8.19 28.62 17.22
C GLN A 244 8.96 27.47 16.58
N TRP A 245 9.69 27.74 15.50
CA TRP A 245 10.57 26.77 14.86
C TRP A 245 11.68 26.29 15.81
N GLY A 246 12.35 27.22 16.51
CA GLY A 246 13.38 26.91 17.50
C GLY A 246 12.90 25.94 18.59
N ALA A 247 11.68 26.14 19.10
CA ALA A 247 11.07 25.24 20.07
C ALA A 247 10.81 23.83 19.50
N ILE A 248 10.26 23.73 18.30
CA ILE A 248 9.99 22.44 17.62
C ILE A 248 11.31 21.69 17.36
N PHE A 249 12.33 22.38 16.88
CA PHE A 249 13.63 21.80 16.57
C PHE A 249 14.39 21.35 17.83
N SER A 250 14.34 22.15 18.91
CA SER A 250 14.92 21.80 20.21
C SER A 250 14.25 20.57 20.83
N ASP A 251 12.92 20.48 20.76
CA ASP A 251 12.19 19.27 21.21
C ASP A 251 12.65 18.03 20.43
N ALA A 252 12.76 18.13 19.10
CA ALA A 252 13.21 17.02 18.27
C ALA A 252 14.66 16.57 18.60
N LYS A 253 15.56 17.51 18.91
CA LYS A 253 16.92 17.18 19.40
C LYS A 253 16.86 16.43 20.72
N SER A 254 16.12 16.93 21.69
CA SER A 254 15.98 16.31 23.01
C SER A 254 15.35 14.92 22.93
N ARG A 255 14.38 14.73 22.02
CA ARG A 255 13.79 13.39 21.75
C ARG A 255 14.83 12.44 21.16
N ALA A 256 15.61 12.89 20.17
CA ALA A 256 16.66 12.10 19.56
C ALA A 256 17.78 11.70 20.54
N GLU A 257 18.15 12.60 21.46
CA GLU A 257 19.14 12.31 22.53
C GLU A 257 18.61 11.25 23.48
N ARG A 258 17.39 11.39 23.97
CA ARG A 258 16.73 10.39 24.82
C ARG A 258 16.58 9.04 24.10
N GLY A 259 16.19 9.07 22.83
CA GLY A 259 16.02 7.87 22.03
C GLY A 259 17.33 7.11 21.81
N ARG A 260 18.44 7.81 21.56
CA ARG A 260 19.76 7.16 21.44
C ARG A 260 20.26 6.56 22.77
N ALA A 261 19.89 7.15 23.89
CA ALA A 261 20.24 6.66 25.23
C ALA A 261 19.34 5.50 25.69
N ALA A 262 18.20 5.28 25.04
CA ALA A 262 17.28 4.21 25.40
C ALA A 262 17.79 2.83 24.99
N GLN A 263 17.22 1.78 25.58
CA GLN A 263 17.46 0.41 25.13
C GLN A 263 16.69 0.18 23.82
N LEU A 264 17.42 0.14 22.71
CA LEU A 264 16.86 -0.04 21.38
C LEU A 264 16.81 -1.52 20.97
N PRO A 265 15.92 -1.87 20.00
CA PRO A 265 15.86 -3.21 19.43
C PRO A 265 17.19 -3.65 18.80
N GLU A 266 17.37 -4.95 18.63
CA GLU A 266 18.46 -5.50 17.82
C GLU A 266 18.22 -5.16 16.36
N ILE A 267 19.17 -4.48 15.71
CA ILE A 267 19.09 -4.11 14.30
C ILE A 267 20.35 -4.57 13.58
N ARG A 268 20.21 -5.51 12.63
CA ARG A 268 21.34 -6.08 11.90
C ARG A 268 21.12 -6.07 10.41
N GLY A 269 22.21 -5.87 9.68
CA GLY A 269 22.26 -5.98 8.22
C GLY A 269 23.38 -6.86 7.74
N TYR A 270 23.11 -7.52 6.63
CA TYR A 270 24.07 -8.34 5.93
C TYR A 270 24.10 -7.97 4.44
N ASP A 271 25.24 -8.06 3.82
CA ASP A 271 25.40 -7.98 2.38
C ASP A 271 26.64 -8.79 1.98
N TRP A 272 26.64 -9.35 0.80
CA TRP A 272 27.78 -10.15 0.32
C TRP A 272 28.96 -9.30 -0.14
N ASP A 273 28.75 -8.00 -0.49
CA ASP A 273 29.76 -7.09 -1.02
C ASP A 273 30.41 -6.24 0.09
N PRO A 274 31.72 -6.43 0.37
CA PRO A 274 32.42 -5.66 1.39
C PRO A 274 32.44 -4.15 1.12
N ALA A 275 32.39 -3.72 -0.17
CA ALA A 275 32.37 -2.30 -0.51
C ALA A 275 31.03 -1.65 -0.18
N VAL A 276 29.94 -2.42 -0.31
CA VAL A 276 28.60 -2.01 0.09
C VAL A 276 28.53 -1.89 1.61
N ILE A 277 29.09 -2.84 2.35
CA ILE A 277 29.13 -2.81 3.82
C ILE A 277 29.89 -1.60 4.34
N ARG A 278 31.04 -1.24 3.75
CA ARG A 278 31.76 0.01 4.12
C ARG A 278 30.90 1.24 3.97
N ARG A 279 30.16 1.37 2.83
CA ARG A 279 29.21 2.49 2.62
C ARG A 279 28.08 2.48 3.64
N ALA A 280 27.57 1.31 4.00
CA ALA A 280 26.57 1.18 5.05
C ALA A 280 27.10 1.68 6.41
N GLN A 281 28.30 1.28 6.80
CA GLN A 281 28.96 1.74 8.04
C GLN A 281 29.16 3.25 8.06
N GLU A 282 29.59 3.84 6.94
CA GLU A 282 29.72 5.30 6.84
C GLU A 282 28.36 6.03 6.99
N ASN A 283 27.27 5.49 6.40
CA ASN A 283 25.94 6.07 6.55
C ASN A 283 25.44 5.95 8.00
N ILE A 284 25.71 4.82 8.66
CA ILE A 284 25.35 4.57 10.06
C ILE A 284 26.09 5.57 10.97
N ALA A 285 27.41 5.78 10.76
CA ALA A 285 28.21 6.72 11.52
C ALA A 285 27.70 8.17 11.38
N ARG A 286 27.28 8.59 10.19
CA ARG A 286 26.72 9.95 9.99
C ARG A 286 25.43 10.22 10.76
N VAL A 287 24.66 9.18 11.08
CA VAL A 287 23.44 9.31 11.90
C VAL A 287 23.75 9.19 13.39
N GLY A 288 24.96 8.71 13.76
CA GLY A 288 25.35 8.43 15.14
C GLY A 288 24.60 7.24 15.74
N LEU A 289 24.48 6.14 14.96
CA LEU A 289 23.75 4.93 15.34
C LEU A 289 24.64 3.66 15.29
N GLU A 290 25.96 3.81 15.39
CA GLU A 290 26.95 2.72 15.31
C GLU A 290 26.77 1.68 16.44
N ASN A 291 26.28 2.12 17.58
CA ASN A 291 25.99 1.24 18.71
C ASN A 291 24.67 0.46 18.56
N VAL A 292 23.82 0.86 17.62
CA VAL A 292 22.47 0.32 17.41
C VAL A 292 22.40 -0.57 16.18
N VAL A 293 22.90 -0.07 15.05
CA VAL A 293 22.85 -0.76 13.75
C VAL A 293 24.19 -1.42 13.49
N ARG A 294 24.20 -2.74 13.40
CA ARG A 294 25.39 -3.52 13.09
C ARG A 294 25.28 -4.15 11.72
N VAL A 295 26.27 -3.98 10.89
CA VAL A 295 26.32 -4.56 9.54
C VAL A 295 27.59 -5.39 9.35
N SER A 296 27.48 -6.51 8.63
CA SER A 296 28.61 -7.38 8.35
C SER A 296 28.51 -8.01 6.96
N CYS A 297 29.67 -8.39 6.40
CA CYS A 297 29.73 -9.08 5.13
C CYS A 297 29.33 -10.54 5.33
N LYS A 298 28.16 -10.93 4.74
CA LYS A 298 27.61 -12.27 4.83
C LYS A 298 26.64 -12.53 3.68
N PRO A 299 26.79 -13.60 2.89
CA PRO A 299 25.84 -13.96 1.86
C PRO A 299 24.54 -14.53 2.47
N VAL A 300 23.45 -14.48 1.69
CA VAL A 300 22.13 -15.01 2.11
C VAL A 300 22.17 -16.50 2.43
N SER A 301 23.00 -17.27 1.70
CA SER A 301 23.19 -18.71 1.96
C SER A 301 23.70 -19.06 3.36
N GLU A 302 24.30 -18.08 4.03
CA GLU A 302 24.81 -18.23 5.41
C GLU A 302 23.95 -17.50 6.45
N LEU A 303 22.79 -16.94 6.03
CA LEU A 303 21.93 -16.18 6.92
C LEU A 303 21.42 -17.04 8.08
N THR A 304 21.71 -16.59 9.30
CA THR A 304 21.27 -17.24 10.53
C THR A 304 20.75 -16.21 11.52
N LYS A 305 19.80 -16.62 12.36
CA LYS A 305 19.31 -15.77 13.45
C LYS A 305 20.43 -15.54 14.47
N PRO A 306 20.66 -14.31 14.95
CA PRO A 306 21.62 -14.04 16.02
C PRO A 306 21.29 -14.84 17.29
N THR A 307 22.30 -15.48 17.89
CA THR A 307 22.13 -16.40 19.03
C THR A 307 22.62 -15.85 20.38
N HIS A 308 23.22 -14.63 20.38
CA HIS A 308 23.78 -14.03 21.61
C HIS A 308 22.71 -13.69 22.66
N ARG A 309 21.45 -13.59 22.25
CA ARG A 309 20.25 -13.42 23.10
C ARG A 309 19.02 -14.03 22.42
N PRO A 310 17.96 -14.39 23.17
CA PRO A 310 16.70 -14.81 22.58
C PRO A 310 16.05 -13.69 21.76
N LEU A 311 15.66 -14.00 20.52
CA LEU A 311 14.93 -13.10 19.62
C LEU A 311 13.67 -13.81 19.12
N PRO A 312 12.62 -13.92 19.95
CA PRO A 312 11.43 -14.71 19.63
C PRO A 312 10.56 -14.06 18.54
N ILE A 313 10.58 -12.73 18.43
CA ILE A 313 9.83 -11.95 17.45
C ILE A 313 10.76 -11.00 16.70
N GLY A 314 10.40 -10.66 15.47
CA GLY A 314 11.14 -9.69 14.68
C GLY A 314 10.56 -9.50 13.28
N LEU A 315 11.19 -8.60 12.55
CA LEU A 315 10.92 -8.33 11.15
C LEU A 315 12.17 -8.60 10.32
N LEU A 316 12.06 -9.51 9.36
CA LEU A 316 13.04 -9.64 8.30
C LEU A 316 12.57 -8.79 7.12
N VAL A 317 13.35 -7.78 6.73
CA VAL A 317 12.99 -6.85 5.65
C VAL A 317 14.10 -6.81 4.63
N CYS A 318 13.76 -6.84 3.34
CA CYS A 318 14.78 -6.68 2.31
C CYS A 318 14.24 -6.10 1.01
N ASN A 319 15.16 -5.50 0.27
CA ASN A 319 14.99 -5.06 -1.10
C ASN A 319 16.01 -5.81 -1.97
N PRO A 320 15.76 -7.09 -2.30
CA PRO A 320 16.68 -7.91 -3.08
C PRO A 320 16.91 -7.31 -4.48
N PRO A 321 18.01 -7.65 -5.16
CA PRO A 321 18.22 -7.23 -6.54
C PRO A 321 17.10 -7.77 -7.44
N TYR A 322 16.68 -6.92 -8.40
CA TYR A 322 15.67 -7.24 -9.41
C TYR A 322 16.02 -6.53 -10.73
N GLY A 323 15.60 -7.11 -11.88
CA GLY A 323 15.83 -6.56 -13.22
C GLY A 323 17.20 -6.89 -13.80
N GLU A 324 17.56 -6.26 -14.92
CA GLU A 324 18.71 -6.57 -15.78
C GLU A 324 20.11 -6.31 -15.18
N ARG A 325 20.21 -6.00 -13.89
CA ARG A 325 21.46 -5.52 -13.26
C ARG A 325 22.38 -6.59 -12.69
N ILE A 326 21.87 -7.77 -12.45
CA ILE A 326 22.62 -8.95 -12.08
C ILE A 326 22.19 -10.00 -13.07
N GLY A 327 23.07 -10.42 -13.97
CA GLY A 327 22.87 -11.45 -14.97
C GLY A 327 21.62 -12.33 -14.91
N ASP A 328 21.60 -13.41 -15.45
CA ASP A 328 20.53 -14.36 -15.72
C ASP A 328 19.37 -14.41 -14.68
N LYS A 329 18.11 -14.35 -15.14
CA LYS A 329 16.89 -14.51 -14.34
C LYS A 329 16.90 -15.79 -13.47
N GLU A 330 17.56 -16.84 -13.89
CA GLU A 330 17.72 -18.08 -13.14
C GLU A 330 18.54 -17.88 -11.87
N GLN A 331 19.61 -17.08 -11.92
CA GLN A 331 20.44 -16.77 -10.75
C GLN A 331 19.65 -15.96 -9.72
N LEU A 332 18.84 -14.99 -10.17
CA LEU A 332 17.95 -14.22 -9.30
C LEU A 332 16.88 -15.11 -8.66
N ALA A 333 16.25 -16.00 -9.42
CA ALA A 333 15.29 -16.95 -8.88
C ALA A 333 15.93 -17.87 -7.84
N GLY A 334 17.18 -18.30 -8.06
CA GLY A 334 17.99 -19.05 -7.09
C GLY A 334 18.21 -18.28 -5.80
N LEU A 335 18.57 -16.98 -5.89
CA LEU A 335 18.77 -16.10 -4.73
C LEU A 335 17.47 -15.93 -3.92
N TYR A 336 16.33 -15.71 -4.58
CA TYR A 336 15.04 -15.58 -3.89
C TYR A 336 14.61 -16.89 -3.23
N ARG A 337 14.92 -18.05 -3.82
CA ARG A 337 14.67 -19.35 -3.21
C ARG A 337 15.50 -19.53 -1.93
N GLN A 338 16.80 -19.25 -1.98
CA GLN A 338 17.68 -19.29 -0.80
C GLN A 338 17.18 -18.33 0.30
N LEU A 339 16.71 -17.12 -0.09
CA LEU A 339 16.11 -16.18 0.85
C LEU A 339 14.87 -16.77 1.53
N GLY A 340 13.96 -17.37 0.77
CA GLY A 340 12.76 -18.02 1.31
C GLY A 340 13.07 -19.19 2.24
N GLU A 341 14.02 -20.04 1.87
CA GLU A 341 14.50 -21.15 2.70
C GLU A 341 15.08 -20.64 4.03
N ALA A 342 15.98 -19.65 3.98
CA ALA A 342 16.56 -19.05 5.19
C ALA A 342 15.50 -18.39 6.08
N MET A 343 14.50 -17.72 5.50
CA MET A 343 13.39 -17.15 6.26
C MET A 343 12.62 -18.20 7.06
N LEU A 344 12.35 -19.36 6.47
CA LEU A 344 11.58 -20.42 7.11
C LEU A 344 12.38 -21.16 8.18
N THR A 345 13.63 -21.48 7.88
CA THR A 345 14.46 -22.32 8.76
C THR A 345 15.00 -21.55 9.94
N GLU A 346 15.43 -20.31 9.72
CA GLU A 346 16.15 -19.52 10.71
C GLU A 346 15.25 -18.57 11.52
N PHE A 347 14.10 -18.15 10.96
CA PHE A 347 13.24 -17.12 11.57
C PHE A 347 11.79 -17.57 11.79
N PRO A 348 11.53 -18.78 12.32
CA PRO A 348 10.17 -19.22 12.60
C PRO A 348 9.49 -18.26 13.58
N GLY A 349 8.21 -17.92 13.32
CA GLY A 349 7.41 -17.01 14.13
C GLY A 349 7.69 -15.52 13.93
N TRP A 350 8.57 -15.15 12.98
CA TRP A 350 8.81 -13.77 12.60
C TRP A 350 7.88 -13.33 11.47
N GLN A 351 7.86 -12.03 11.21
CA GLN A 351 7.30 -11.46 10.00
C GLN A 351 8.40 -11.18 8.98
N ALA A 352 8.04 -11.23 7.69
CA ALA A 352 8.97 -10.83 6.65
C ALA A 352 8.30 -9.88 5.64
N ALA A 353 9.12 -8.98 5.08
CA ALA A 353 8.72 -7.98 4.11
C ALA A 353 9.73 -7.91 2.97
N VAL A 354 9.32 -8.26 1.75
CA VAL A 354 10.18 -8.28 0.58
C VAL A 354 9.65 -7.27 -0.45
N LEU A 355 10.48 -6.31 -0.82
CA LEU A 355 10.19 -5.37 -1.90
C LEU A 355 10.78 -5.90 -3.20
N THR A 356 9.97 -6.06 -4.24
CA THR A 356 10.42 -6.53 -5.55
C THR A 356 9.68 -5.85 -6.69
N SER A 357 10.33 -5.63 -7.83
CA SER A 357 9.65 -5.19 -9.06
C SER A 357 9.14 -6.35 -9.90
N ASP A 358 9.61 -7.58 -9.63
CA ASP A 358 9.21 -8.79 -10.34
C ASP A 358 8.45 -9.74 -9.40
N LEU A 359 7.16 -9.95 -9.67
CA LEU A 359 6.31 -10.84 -8.87
C LEU A 359 6.68 -12.32 -9.01
N ASP A 360 7.29 -12.71 -10.11
CA ASP A 360 7.69 -14.11 -10.29
C ASP A 360 8.92 -14.42 -9.45
N LEU A 361 9.84 -13.45 -9.28
CA LEU A 361 10.89 -13.54 -8.28
C LEU A 361 10.30 -13.59 -6.85
N GLY A 362 9.28 -12.78 -6.57
CA GLY A 362 8.57 -12.87 -5.29
C GLY A 362 7.98 -14.26 -5.01
N LYS A 363 7.42 -14.94 -6.02
CA LYS A 363 6.95 -16.32 -5.93
C LYS A 363 8.09 -17.34 -5.77
N ALA A 364 9.27 -17.05 -6.34
CA ALA A 364 10.44 -17.92 -6.24
C ALA A 364 10.94 -18.09 -4.80
N THR A 365 10.55 -17.23 -3.86
CA THR A 365 10.79 -17.47 -2.42
C THR A 365 10.10 -18.73 -1.89
N GLY A 366 9.10 -19.28 -2.60
CA GLY A 366 8.27 -20.39 -2.15
C GLY A 366 7.25 -20.02 -1.06
N LEU A 367 7.26 -18.77 -0.59
CA LEU A 367 6.39 -18.29 0.48
C LEU A 367 5.07 -17.74 -0.05
N ARG A 368 4.00 -17.87 0.75
CA ARG A 368 2.72 -17.24 0.47
C ARG A 368 2.61 -15.91 1.21
N SER A 369 2.61 -14.80 0.47
CA SER A 369 2.34 -13.50 1.06
C SER A 369 0.88 -13.38 1.52
N TYR A 370 0.65 -12.96 2.76
CA TYR A 370 -0.71 -12.67 3.26
C TYR A 370 -1.21 -11.31 2.80
N LYS A 371 -0.31 -10.40 2.41
CA LYS A 371 -0.66 -9.06 1.93
C LYS A 371 0.36 -8.55 0.91
N ARG A 372 -0.15 -7.78 -0.06
CA ARG A 372 0.66 -7.12 -1.08
C ARG A 372 0.26 -5.66 -1.23
N TYR A 373 1.26 -4.78 -1.34
CA TYR A 373 1.06 -3.37 -1.67
C TYR A 373 1.79 -3.02 -2.97
N ALA A 374 1.12 -2.29 -3.86
CA ALA A 374 1.76 -1.68 -5.01
C ALA A 374 2.45 -0.38 -4.58
N LEU A 375 3.75 -0.27 -4.85
CA LEU A 375 4.60 0.86 -4.49
C LEU A 375 5.41 1.32 -5.71
N TYR A 376 6.07 2.47 -5.60
CA TYR A 376 6.88 3.02 -6.68
C TYR A 376 8.21 3.55 -6.16
N ASN A 377 9.32 3.03 -6.67
CA ASN A 377 10.66 3.56 -6.42
C ASN A 377 11.06 4.48 -7.59
N GLY A 378 10.67 5.76 -7.51
CA GLY A 378 10.74 6.66 -8.64
C GLY A 378 9.76 6.26 -9.74
N ALA A 379 10.26 5.97 -10.94
CA ALA A 379 9.47 5.47 -12.06
C ALA A 379 9.24 3.95 -12.03
N ILE A 380 9.99 3.21 -11.21
CA ILE A 380 9.96 1.75 -11.17
C ILE A 380 8.78 1.31 -10.30
N ALA A 381 7.84 0.58 -10.90
CA ALA A 381 6.77 -0.08 -10.17
C ALA A 381 7.34 -1.25 -9.35
N ALA A 382 6.98 -1.33 -8.08
CA ALA A 382 7.39 -2.38 -7.17
C ALA A 382 6.19 -2.94 -6.39
N SER A 383 6.36 -4.12 -5.85
CA SER A 383 5.40 -4.77 -4.97
C SER A 383 6.06 -5.07 -3.64
N LEU A 384 5.45 -4.64 -2.56
CA LEU A 384 5.82 -5.08 -1.22
C LEU A 384 5.00 -6.31 -0.87
N LEU A 385 5.68 -7.41 -0.60
CA LEU A 385 5.10 -8.69 -0.19
C LEU A 385 5.33 -8.88 1.30
N LEU A 386 4.26 -9.12 2.07
CA LEU A 386 4.33 -9.39 3.50
C LEU A 386 4.06 -10.86 3.77
N PHE A 387 4.88 -11.48 4.61
CA PHE A 387 4.83 -12.88 4.96
C PHE A 387 4.78 -13.05 6.48
N ASP A 388 4.04 -14.07 6.93
CA ASP A 388 4.08 -14.57 8.30
C ASP A 388 4.87 -15.89 8.29
N LEU A 389 5.96 -15.94 9.04
CA LEU A 389 6.86 -17.08 9.09
C LEU A 389 6.48 -18.07 10.22
N CYS A 390 5.18 -18.27 10.43
CA CYS A 390 4.67 -19.30 11.34
C CYS A 390 4.80 -20.71 10.75
N VAL A 391 5.18 -21.66 11.57
CA VAL A 391 5.41 -23.06 11.17
C VAL A 391 4.14 -23.70 10.57
N ASN A 392 2.95 -23.28 11.01
CA ASN A 392 1.67 -23.85 10.57
C ASN A 392 1.17 -23.31 9.22
N GLU A 393 1.81 -22.27 8.65
CA GLU A 393 1.48 -21.72 7.33
C GLU A 393 2.49 -22.15 6.25
N LEU A 394 3.46 -22.99 6.60
CA LEU A 394 4.38 -23.57 5.67
C LEU A 394 3.62 -24.51 4.73
N ARG A 395 3.31 -24.06 3.52
CA ARG A 395 3.16 -25.02 2.42
C ARG A 395 4.47 -25.82 2.39
N GLU A 396 4.36 -27.12 2.50
CA GLU A 396 5.48 -28.04 2.29
C GLU A 396 6.24 -27.63 1.02
N MET A 397 7.34 -26.92 1.20
CA MET A 397 8.29 -26.69 0.12
C MET A 397 9.00 -28.02 -0.11
N GLY A 398 8.53 -28.72 -1.16
CA GLY A 398 9.31 -29.80 -1.75
C GLY A 398 9.46 -31.04 -0.90
N ARG A 399 8.41 -31.79 -0.70
CA ARG A 399 8.55 -33.20 -0.98
C ARG A 399 8.48 -33.33 -2.50
N SER A 400 9.58 -33.78 -3.10
CA SER A 400 9.55 -34.42 -4.42
C SER A 400 8.26 -35.20 -4.54
N GLN A 401 7.45 -34.84 -5.53
CA GLN A 401 6.37 -35.68 -5.96
C GLN A 401 6.97 -37.04 -6.37
N VAL A 402 6.90 -37.98 -5.45
CA VAL A 402 6.80 -39.37 -5.81
C VAL A 402 5.34 -39.71 -5.51
N ASP A 403 4.58 -39.83 -6.56
CA ASP A 403 3.26 -40.45 -6.65
C ASP A 403 2.10 -39.80 -5.83
N ALA A 404 1.69 -38.60 -6.24
CA ALA A 404 0.27 -38.25 -6.30
C ALA A 404 0.03 -37.77 -7.76
N GLU A 405 -0.83 -38.43 -8.47
CA GLU A 405 -1.24 -38.09 -9.84
C GLU A 405 -1.56 -36.59 -9.88
N THR A 406 -0.78 -35.84 -10.65
CA THR A 406 -1.06 -34.42 -10.95
C THR A 406 -2.44 -34.41 -11.59
N PRO A 407 -3.45 -33.68 -11.05
CA PRO A 407 -4.71 -33.56 -11.76
C PRO A 407 -4.37 -33.00 -13.16
N PRO A 408 -4.96 -33.53 -14.21
CA PRO A 408 -4.67 -33.10 -15.57
C PRO A 408 -4.83 -31.58 -15.68
N PRO A 409 -4.03 -30.88 -16.47
CA PRO A 409 -4.14 -29.45 -16.65
C PRO A 409 -5.58 -29.11 -17.05
N LEU A 410 -6.15 -28.08 -16.42
CA LEU A 410 -7.51 -27.63 -16.72
C LEU A 410 -7.62 -27.35 -18.22
N THR A 411 -8.72 -27.80 -18.83
CA THR A 411 -9.05 -27.45 -20.20
C THR A 411 -9.15 -25.91 -20.35
N GLU A 412 -9.06 -25.41 -21.56
CA GLU A 412 -9.24 -23.98 -21.83
C GLU A 412 -10.58 -23.46 -21.29
N GLY A 413 -11.66 -24.25 -21.47
CA GLY A 413 -12.98 -23.95 -20.96
C GLY A 413 -13.03 -23.91 -19.44
N ALA A 414 -12.47 -24.91 -18.74
CA ALA A 414 -12.37 -24.94 -17.29
C ALA A 414 -11.56 -23.74 -16.74
N THR A 415 -10.49 -23.34 -17.43
CA THR A 415 -9.69 -22.17 -17.08
C THR A 415 -10.47 -20.87 -17.25
N MET A 416 -11.24 -20.72 -18.33
CA MET A 416 -12.12 -19.56 -18.54
C MET A 416 -13.18 -19.44 -17.43
N PHE A 417 -13.82 -20.54 -17.07
CA PHE A 417 -14.81 -20.59 -16.01
C PHE A 417 -14.19 -20.26 -14.65
N ALA A 418 -13.06 -20.86 -14.29
CA ALA A 418 -12.30 -20.55 -13.06
C ALA A 418 -11.99 -19.04 -12.94
N ASN A 419 -11.46 -18.45 -14.01
CA ASN A 419 -11.11 -17.03 -14.05
C ASN A 419 -12.34 -16.13 -13.83
N ARG A 420 -13.50 -16.48 -14.38
CA ARG A 420 -14.76 -15.76 -14.18
C ARG A 420 -15.19 -15.81 -12.71
N VAL A 421 -15.21 -16.99 -12.10
CA VAL A 421 -15.57 -17.18 -10.69
C VAL A 421 -14.64 -16.41 -9.76
N VAL A 422 -13.32 -16.48 -9.98
CA VAL A 422 -12.32 -15.73 -9.21
C VAL A 422 -12.54 -14.21 -9.34
N LYS A 423 -12.81 -13.72 -10.54
CA LYS A 423 -13.09 -12.30 -10.81
C LYS A 423 -14.35 -11.83 -10.07
N ASN A 424 -15.41 -12.62 -10.11
CA ASN A 424 -16.65 -12.31 -9.41
C ASN A 424 -16.47 -12.29 -7.89
N ARG A 425 -15.81 -13.31 -7.32
CA ARG A 425 -15.48 -13.37 -5.89
C ARG A 425 -14.68 -12.15 -5.43
N LYS A 426 -13.70 -11.75 -6.22
CA LYS A 426 -12.90 -10.54 -5.95
C LYS A 426 -13.76 -9.28 -5.97
N ARG A 427 -14.67 -9.14 -6.93
CA ARG A 427 -15.61 -8.00 -7.03
C ARG A 427 -16.54 -7.91 -5.82
N LEU A 428 -17.01 -9.05 -5.32
CA LEU A 428 -17.95 -9.13 -4.21
C LEU A 428 -17.27 -9.03 -2.84
N SER A 429 -15.96 -9.22 -2.73
CA SER A 429 -15.23 -9.34 -1.47
C SER A 429 -15.40 -8.16 -0.51
N SER A 430 -15.40 -6.93 -1.02
CA SER A 430 -15.60 -5.72 -0.21
C SER A 430 -17.01 -5.60 0.34
N TRP A 431 -18.01 -5.96 -0.48
CA TRP A 431 -19.41 -6.00 -0.08
C TRP A 431 -19.66 -7.08 0.98
N VAL A 432 -19.18 -8.30 0.76
CA VAL A 432 -19.29 -9.42 1.71
C VAL A 432 -18.74 -9.06 3.09
N LYS A 433 -17.56 -8.41 3.12
CA LYS A 433 -16.95 -7.95 4.39
C LYS A 433 -17.74 -6.83 5.06
N ARG A 434 -18.21 -5.86 4.30
CA ARG A 434 -18.98 -4.72 4.82
C ARG A 434 -20.30 -5.16 5.43
N GLU A 435 -21.02 -6.05 4.75
CA GLU A 435 -22.31 -6.57 5.19
C GLU A 435 -22.19 -7.71 6.23
N LYS A 436 -20.96 -8.17 6.52
CA LYS A 436 -20.68 -9.29 7.45
C LYS A 436 -21.48 -10.54 7.11
N ILE A 437 -21.41 -10.99 5.86
CA ILE A 437 -22.12 -12.16 5.35
C ILE A 437 -21.14 -13.25 4.91
N ASP A 438 -21.53 -14.51 5.07
CA ASP A 438 -20.79 -15.67 4.59
C ASP A 438 -21.61 -16.56 3.63
N CYS A 439 -22.82 -16.13 3.25
CA CYS A 439 -23.69 -16.81 2.31
C CYS A 439 -24.06 -15.86 1.15
N TYR A 440 -23.63 -16.17 -0.08
CA TYR A 440 -23.88 -15.32 -1.25
C TYR A 440 -23.62 -16.05 -2.57
N ARG A 441 -24.27 -15.58 -3.66
CA ARG A 441 -24.05 -16.08 -5.02
C ARG A 441 -22.80 -15.45 -5.62
N VAL A 442 -21.88 -16.30 -6.08
CA VAL A 442 -20.62 -15.87 -6.71
C VAL A 442 -20.66 -15.95 -8.23
N TYR A 443 -21.53 -16.81 -8.80
CA TYR A 443 -21.71 -16.99 -10.23
C TYR A 443 -23.17 -17.37 -10.54
N ASP A 444 -23.73 -16.83 -11.62
CA ASP A 444 -25.10 -17.09 -12.05
C ASP A 444 -25.22 -17.06 -13.57
N ALA A 445 -24.82 -18.17 -14.21
CA ALA A 445 -24.85 -18.33 -15.68
C ALA A 445 -24.24 -17.15 -16.45
N ASP A 446 -23.18 -16.54 -15.92
CA ASP A 446 -22.50 -15.35 -16.51
C ASP A 446 -21.91 -15.62 -17.89
N MET A 447 -21.72 -16.90 -18.22
CA MET A 447 -21.23 -17.37 -19.51
C MET A 447 -22.26 -18.36 -20.08
N PRO A 448 -22.69 -18.18 -21.34
CA PRO A 448 -23.74 -19.02 -21.95
C PRO A 448 -23.42 -20.51 -21.96
N GLU A 449 -22.13 -20.87 -21.99
CA GLU A 449 -21.64 -22.24 -22.02
C GLU A 449 -21.79 -22.95 -20.66
N TYR A 450 -21.78 -22.20 -19.55
CA TYR A 450 -21.78 -22.71 -18.19
C TYR A 450 -23.05 -22.28 -17.44
N SER A 451 -24.12 -23.01 -17.70
CA SER A 451 -25.47 -22.74 -17.17
C SER A 451 -25.62 -23.27 -15.73
N VAL A 452 -24.92 -22.66 -14.78
CA VAL A 452 -24.99 -23.02 -13.34
C VAL A 452 -25.11 -21.79 -12.47
N ALA A 453 -25.68 -21.95 -11.28
CA ALA A 453 -25.51 -21.03 -10.17
C ALA A 453 -24.49 -21.63 -9.19
N VAL A 454 -23.57 -20.78 -8.69
CA VAL A 454 -22.59 -21.15 -7.67
C VAL A 454 -22.80 -20.26 -6.45
N ASP A 455 -23.25 -20.84 -5.36
CA ASP A 455 -23.57 -20.18 -4.10
C ASP A 455 -22.58 -20.61 -3.02
N ILE A 456 -22.03 -19.66 -2.27
CA ILE A 456 -21.16 -19.89 -1.12
C ILE A 456 -21.98 -19.87 0.15
N TYR A 457 -21.72 -20.83 1.06
CA TYR A 457 -22.32 -20.96 2.40
C TYR A 457 -21.22 -21.27 3.40
N GLY A 458 -20.61 -20.23 3.99
CA GLY A 458 -19.46 -20.37 4.87
C GLY A 458 -18.27 -21.02 4.14
N GLU A 459 -17.90 -22.22 4.56
CA GLU A 459 -16.84 -23.02 3.95
C GLU A 459 -17.34 -23.99 2.86
N HIS A 460 -18.64 -24.04 2.61
CA HIS A 460 -19.27 -24.94 1.65
C HIS A 460 -19.70 -24.19 0.40
N VAL A 461 -19.80 -24.92 -0.70
CA VAL A 461 -20.24 -24.40 -1.99
C VAL A 461 -21.40 -25.25 -2.50
N HIS A 462 -22.46 -24.61 -2.91
CA HIS A 462 -23.61 -25.26 -3.55
C HIS A 462 -23.65 -24.87 -5.03
N VAL A 463 -23.63 -25.86 -5.90
CA VAL A 463 -23.68 -25.70 -7.36
C VAL A 463 -25.01 -26.23 -7.86
N ALA A 464 -25.85 -25.35 -8.38
CA ALA A 464 -27.13 -25.70 -8.97
C ALA A 464 -27.03 -25.60 -10.50
N GLU A 465 -27.09 -26.74 -11.20
CA GLU A 465 -27.11 -26.80 -12.66
C GLU A 465 -28.51 -26.42 -13.17
N TYR A 466 -28.57 -25.47 -14.11
CA TYR A 466 -29.79 -25.17 -14.85
C TYR A 466 -29.96 -26.18 -15.99
N GLN A 467 -31.21 -26.56 -16.28
CA GLN A 467 -31.49 -27.44 -17.41
C GLN A 467 -30.92 -26.89 -18.71
N ALA A 468 -30.09 -27.67 -19.38
CA ALA A 468 -29.49 -27.29 -20.64
C ALA A 468 -30.57 -26.96 -21.70
N PRO A 469 -30.37 -25.93 -22.53
CA PRO A 469 -31.25 -25.66 -23.67
C PRO A 469 -31.36 -26.86 -24.59
N LYS A 470 -32.51 -27.07 -25.24
CA LYS A 470 -32.80 -28.23 -26.12
C LYS A 470 -31.83 -28.41 -27.31
N ASN A 471 -31.04 -27.40 -27.63
CA ASN A 471 -30.05 -27.38 -28.70
C ASN A 471 -28.62 -27.80 -28.24
N VAL A 472 -28.43 -28.14 -26.96
CA VAL A 472 -27.18 -28.63 -26.41
C VAL A 472 -27.27 -30.15 -26.25
N SER A 473 -26.30 -30.89 -26.79
CA SER A 473 -26.26 -32.35 -26.63
C SER A 473 -25.92 -32.74 -25.18
N VAL A 474 -26.37 -33.92 -24.76
CA VAL A 474 -26.13 -34.43 -23.40
C VAL A 474 -24.63 -34.53 -23.12
N GLU A 475 -23.84 -35.01 -24.08
CA GLU A 475 -22.39 -35.17 -23.96
C GLU A 475 -21.67 -33.80 -23.85
N ALA A 476 -22.21 -32.77 -24.49
CA ALA A 476 -21.69 -31.40 -24.34
C ALA A 476 -22.00 -30.79 -22.97
N ALA A 477 -23.18 -31.09 -22.42
CA ALA A 477 -23.56 -30.65 -21.07
C ALA A 477 -22.72 -31.37 -20.00
N GLU A 478 -22.49 -32.64 -20.10
CA GLU A 478 -21.64 -33.43 -19.19
C GLU A 478 -20.19 -32.95 -19.20
N ARG A 479 -19.59 -32.74 -20.37
CA ARG A 479 -18.23 -32.18 -20.47
C ARG A 479 -18.11 -30.85 -19.77
N ARG A 480 -19.08 -29.95 -19.90
CA ARG A 480 -19.08 -28.64 -19.23
C ARG A 480 -19.21 -28.77 -17.71
N LEU A 481 -20.00 -29.74 -17.26
CA LEU A 481 -20.13 -30.02 -15.83
C LEU A 481 -18.80 -30.56 -15.25
N ASP A 482 -18.09 -31.40 -16.00
CA ASP A 482 -16.78 -31.90 -15.59
C ASP A 482 -15.72 -30.78 -15.59
N GLU A 483 -15.79 -29.84 -16.52
CA GLU A 483 -14.96 -28.62 -16.50
C GLU A 483 -15.26 -27.77 -15.26
N ILE A 484 -16.52 -27.62 -14.86
CA ILE A 484 -16.91 -26.93 -13.63
C ILE A 484 -16.38 -27.66 -12.40
N ARG A 485 -16.52 -28.99 -12.34
CA ARG A 485 -16.02 -29.83 -11.24
C ARG A 485 -14.51 -29.73 -11.05
N SER A 486 -13.76 -29.73 -12.16
CA SER A 486 -12.30 -29.60 -12.14
C SER A 486 -11.84 -28.20 -11.76
N ALA A 487 -12.60 -27.16 -12.13
CA ALA A 487 -12.23 -25.75 -11.95
C ALA A 487 -12.53 -25.18 -10.55
N LEU A 488 -13.69 -25.54 -9.95
CA LEU A 488 -14.20 -24.89 -8.74
C LEU A 488 -13.33 -25.05 -7.50
N PRO A 489 -12.76 -26.24 -7.20
CA PRO A 489 -11.93 -26.42 -6.00
C PRO A 489 -10.77 -25.43 -5.97
N ALA A 490 -10.04 -25.30 -7.08
CA ALA A 490 -8.91 -24.37 -7.19
C ALA A 490 -9.36 -22.90 -7.26
N ALA A 491 -10.45 -22.58 -7.97
CA ALA A 491 -10.97 -21.22 -8.15
C ALA A 491 -11.48 -20.61 -6.82
N LEU A 492 -12.09 -21.43 -5.97
CA LEU A 492 -12.65 -20.98 -4.68
C LEU A 492 -11.77 -21.32 -3.48
N GLY A 493 -10.72 -22.16 -3.65
CA GLY A 493 -9.87 -22.62 -2.55
C GLY A 493 -10.66 -23.47 -1.53
N VAL A 494 -11.60 -24.29 -2.01
CA VAL A 494 -12.47 -25.15 -1.20
C VAL A 494 -12.18 -26.60 -1.57
N ALA A 495 -12.12 -27.48 -0.57
CA ALA A 495 -11.93 -28.92 -0.81
C ALA A 495 -13.13 -29.49 -1.59
N ALA A 496 -12.87 -30.45 -2.49
CA ALA A 496 -13.89 -30.99 -3.38
C ALA A 496 -15.11 -31.59 -2.64
N GLU A 497 -14.88 -32.14 -1.45
CA GLU A 497 -15.88 -32.76 -0.59
C GLU A 497 -16.87 -31.72 -0.01
N LYS A 498 -16.49 -30.45 0.04
CA LYS A 498 -17.32 -29.33 0.50
C LYS A 498 -18.11 -28.67 -0.63
N ILE A 499 -18.03 -29.20 -1.86
CA ILE A 499 -18.76 -28.71 -3.03
C ILE A 499 -19.89 -29.67 -3.36
N ILE A 500 -21.12 -29.20 -3.19
CA ILE A 500 -22.34 -29.99 -3.37
C ILE A 500 -22.97 -29.62 -4.71
N TYR A 501 -23.15 -30.60 -5.57
CA TYR A 501 -23.72 -30.42 -6.90
C TYR A 501 -25.17 -30.90 -6.92
N LYS A 502 -26.09 -30.06 -7.44
CA LYS A 502 -27.50 -30.40 -7.63
C LYS A 502 -27.97 -29.98 -9.01
N GLN A 503 -28.78 -30.87 -9.62
CA GLN A 503 -29.40 -30.59 -10.91
C GLN A 503 -30.81 -30.06 -10.70
N ARG A 504 -31.13 -28.87 -11.21
CA ARG A 504 -32.46 -28.30 -11.24
C ARG A 504 -33.23 -28.79 -12.47
N SER A 505 -34.03 -29.83 -12.35
CA SER A 505 -35.04 -30.19 -13.35
C SER A 505 -36.30 -29.37 -13.13
N ARG A 506 -36.99 -28.95 -14.23
CA ARG A 506 -38.33 -28.34 -14.11
C ARG A 506 -39.30 -29.33 -13.51
N GLN A 507 -39.52 -29.26 -12.22
CA GLN A 507 -40.56 -30.03 -11.52
C GLN A 507 -41.84 -29.19 -11.44
N ARG A 508 -43.01 -29.84 -11.59
CA ARG A 508 -44.33 -29.21 -11.40
C ARG A 508 -44.99 -29.82 -10.14
N GLY A 509 -45.36 -28.96 -9.18
CA GLY A 509 -46.15 -29.37 -7.99
C GLY A 509 -45.31 -29.75 -6.78
N ALA A 510 -45.83 -30.62 -5.92
CA ALA A 510 -45.33 -31.00 -4.59
C ALA A 510 -43.95 -31.71 -4.59
N GLU A 511 -43.44 -32.10 -5.74
CA GLU A 511 -42.14 -32.79 -5.86
C GLU A 511 -40.91 -31.92 -5.48
N GLN A 512 -41.07 -30.60 -5.38
CA GLN A 512 -40.03 -29.68 -4.92
C GLN A 512 -39.58 -29.94 -3.48
N TYR A 513 -40.47 -30.49 -2.67
CA TYR A 513 -40.26 -30.72 -1.23
C TYR A 513 -39.92 -32.18 -0.92
N THR A 514 -39.67 -33.00 -1.93
CA THR A 514 -39.32 -34.39 -1.72
C THR A 514 -37.91 -34.51 -1.17
N LYS A 515 -37.77 -35.15 -0.01
CA LYS A 515 -36.51 -35.42 0.65
C LYS A 515 -35.66 -36.37 -0.24
N ARG A 516 -34.45 -35.92 -0.62
CA ARG A 516 -33.53 -36.65 -1.52
C ARG A 516 -32.45 -37.42 -0.77
N ASP A 517 -32.08 -36.96 0.45
CA ASP A 517 -31.13 -37.60 1.33
C ASP A 517 -31.60 -37.49 2.78
N SER A 518 -30.97 -38.19 3.70
CA SER A 518 -31.40 -38.28 5.12
C SER A 518 -30.23 -37.95 6.08
N GLN A 519 -29.24 -37.18 5.65
CA GLN A 519 -28.09 -36.86 6.49
C GLN A 519 -28.44 -35.89 7.64
N GLY A 520 -29.45 -35.05 7.47
CA GLY A 520 -29.97 -34.17 8.54
C GLY A 520 -28.99 -33.07 8.99
N GLU A 521 -27.90 -32.86 8.26
CA GLU A 521 -26.91 -31.84 8.62
C GLU A 521 -27.40 -30.45 8.31
N LEU A 522 -27.47 -29.60 9.35
CA LEU A 522 -27.78 -28.19 9.25
C LEU A 522 -26.48 -27.37 9.39
N LEU A 523 -26.20 -26.54 8.40
CA LEU A 523 -25.08 -25.61 8.41
C LEU A 523 -25.55 -24.24 8.91
N THR A 524 -24.83 -23.64 9.85
CA THR A 524 -25.10 -22.27 10.29
C THR A 524 -24.35 -21.28 9.40
N VAL A 525 -25.09 -20.32 8.82
CA VAL A 525 -24.53 -19.23 8.02
C VAL A 525 -24.89 -17.87 8.62
N THR A 526 -24.12 -16.85 8.30
CA THR A 526 -24.23 -15.52 8.87
C THR A 526 -24.74 -14.52 7.84
N GLU A 527 -25.72 -13.72 8.23
CA GLU A 527 -26.25 -12.61 7.44
C GLU A 527 -26.38 -11.36 8.33
N GLY A 528 -25.32 -10.54 8.36
CA GLY A 528 -25.22 -9.40 9.27
C GLY A 528 -25.15 -9.82 10.74
N GLN A 529 -26.23 -9.60 11.47
CA GLN A 529 -26.39 -10.04 12.88
C GLN A 529 -27.16 -11.36 13.01
N ALA A 530 -27.81 -11.83 11.96
CA ALA A 530 -28.59 -13.03 11.98
C ALA A 530 -27.74 -14.28 11.70
N LYS A 531 -28.02 -15.36 12.42
CA LYS A 531 -27.55 -16.72 12.15
C LYS A 531 -28.68 -17.53 11.58
N LEU A 532 -28.50 -18.10 10.41
CA LEU A 532 -29.51 -18.84 9.68
C LEU A 532 -29.02 -20.28 9.50
N LEU A 533 -29.96 -21.23 9.58
CA LEU A 533 -29.71 -22.65 9.34
C LEU A 533 -30.04 -22.98 7.88
N VAL A 534 -29.13 -23.62 7.17
CA VAL A 534 -29.36 -24.10 5.81
C VAL A 534 -29.06 -25.59 5.71
N ASN A 535 -29.78 -26.27 4.83
CA ASN A 535 -29.56 -27.69 4.50
C ASN A 535 -29.06 -27.77 3.05
N LEU A 536 -27.84 -28.20 2.86
CA LEU A 536 -27.24 -28.27 1.54
C LEU A 536 -27.43 -29.64 0.86
N SER A 537 -27.80 -30.69 1.59
CA SER A 537 -27.84 -32.08 1.10
C SER A 537 -29.25 -32.61 0.85
N ASP A 538 -30.15 -32.50 1.84
CA ASP A 538 -31.39 -33.29 1.91
C ASP A 538 -32.47 -32.84 0.92
N TYR A 539 -32.57 -31.55 0.61
CA TYR A 539 -33.60 -30.97 -0.24
C TYR A 539 -33.00 -30.30 -1.49
N LEU A 540 -33.82 -30.09 -2.52
CA LEU A 540 -33.38 -29.39 -3.72
C LEU A 540 -32.92 -27.95 -3.42
N ASP A 541 -33.73 -27.24 -2.64
CA ASP A 541 -33.42 -25.88 -2.17
C ASP A 541 -32.67 -25.93 -0.83
N THR A 542 -31.86 -24.94 -0.57
CA THR A 542 -31.03 -24.87 0.65
C THR A 542 -31.78 -24.37 1.88
N GLY A 543 -33.07 -24.00 1.72
CA GLY A 543 -33.87 -23.36 2.76
C GLY A 543 -33.65 -21.83 2.87
N LEU A 544 -32.68 -21.27 2.19
CA LEU A 544 -32.38 -19.84 2.25
C LEU A 544 -32.34 -19.22 0.83
N PHE A 545 -33.28 -18.29 0.58
CA PHE A 545 -33.29 -17.49 -0.64
C PHE A 545 -32.38 -16.28 -0.51
N LEU A 546 -31.21 -16.30 -1.20
CA LEU A 546 -30.18 -15.27 -1.09
C LEU A 546 -30.64 -13.90 -1.62
N ASP A 547 -31.54 -13.87 -2.59
CA ASP A 547 -32.14 -12.67 -3.19
C ASP A 547 -33.15 -11.96 -2.25
N HIS A 548 -33.68 -12.65 -1.27
CA HIS A 548 -34.60 -12.07 -0.27
C HIS A 548 -33.86 -11.37 0.89
N ARG A 549 -32.53 -11.34 0.92
CA ARG A 549 -31.76 -10.70 1.99
C ARG A 549 -32.15 -9.25 2.28
N PRO A 550 -32.34 -8.35 1.27
CA PRO A 550 -32.75 -6.97 1.56
C PRO A 550 -34.07 -6.90 2.28
N LEU A 551 -35.01 -7.80 1.94
CA LEU A 551 -36.31 -7.89 2.58
C LEU A 551 -36.18 -8.38 4.03
N ARG A 552 -35.40 -9.44 4.30
CA ARG A 552 -35.15 -9.95 5.66
C ARG A 552 -34.54 -8.88 6.56
N LEU A 553 -33.54 -8.16 6.07
CA LEU A 553 -32.87 -7.08 6.83
C LEU A 553 -33.84 -5.94 7.16
N ARG A 554 -34.68 -5.57 6.20
CA ARG A 554 -35.72 -4.54 6.41
C ARG A 554 -36.75 -4.97 7.41
N ILE A 555 -37.27 -6.20 7.29
CA ILE A 555 -38.26 -6.77 8.25
C ILE A 555 -37.64 -6.82 9.65
N GLY A 556 -36.38 -7.27 9.80
CA GLY A 556 -35.71 -7.30 11.09
C GLY A 556 -35.59 -5.93 11.76
N GLN A 557 -35.43 -4.85 10.97
CA GLN A 557 -35.42 -3.48 11.48
C GLN A 557 -36.81 -2.96 11.84
N GLU A 558 -37.81 -3.21 10.99
CA GLU A 558 -39.19 -2.71 11.16
C GLU A 558 -39.99 -3.47 12.21
N ALA A 559 -39.66 -4.74 12.44
CA ALA A 559 -40.38 -5.63 13.39
C ALA A 559 -39.79 -5.56 14.82
N ALA A 560 -38.73 -4.81 15.05
CA ALA A 560 -38.12 -4.71 16.39
C ALA A 560 -39.13 -4.21 17.43
N GLY A 561 -39.43 -5.05 18.45
CA GLY A 561 -40.41 -4.77 19.49
C GLY A 561 -41.87 -4.83 19.03
N LYS A 562 -42.17 -5.47 17.89
CA LYS A 562 -43.53 -5.64 17.36
C LYS A 562 -43.81 -7.11 17.08
N ASP A 563 -45.12 -7.47 17.07
CA ASP A 563 -45.59 -8.78 16.62
C ASP A 563 -45.46 -8.84 15.08
N PHE A 564 -44.89 -9.93 14.56
CA PHE A 564 -44.74 -10.18 13.14
C PHE A 564 -45.32 -11.53 12.75
N LEU A 565 -46.23 -11.54 11.79
CA LEU A 565 -46.81 -12.76 11.23
C LEU A 565 -46.29 -13.02 9.82
N ASN A 566 -45.61 -14.14 9.62
CA ASN A 566 -45.22 -14.65 8.31
C ASN A 566 -46.18 -15.78 7.87
N LEU A 567 -46.96 -15.52 6.82
CA LEU A 567 -47.96 -16.48 6.32
C LEU A 567 -47.36 -17.55 5.39
N PHE A 568 -46.15 -17.33 4.88
CA PHE A 568 -45.47 -18.24 3.97
C PHE A 568 -44.03 -18.48 4.46
N CYS A 569 -43.90 -18.86 5.72
CA CYS A 569 -42.62 -19.08 6.39
C CYS A 569 -41.92 -20.31 5.80
N TYR A 570 -40.87 -20.07 5.01
CA TYR A 570 -40.03 -21.12 4.47
C TYR A 570 -38.69 -21.21 5.24
N THR A 571 -38.14 -20.09 5.65
CA THR A 571 -36.96 -19.96 6.52
C THR A 571 -37.13 -18.87 7.55
#